data_7ba0a86d4588a0af8e1a863a47cdf667
#
_entry.id   7ba0a86d4588a0af8e1a863a47cdf667
#
_cell.length_a   1.000
_cell.length_b   1.000
_cell.length_c   1.000
_cell.angle_alpha   90.00
_cell.angle_beta   90.00
_cell.angle_gamma   90.00
#
_symmetry.space_group_name_H-M   'P 1'
#
loop_
_entity.id
_entity.type
_entity.pdbx_description
1 polymer ?
#
loop_
_entity_poly.entity_id
_entity_poly.type
_entity_poly.pdbx_seq_one_letter_code
_entity_poly.pdbx_strand_id
1 'polypeptide(L)'
;MESLNVNAKNWKALIKPAQLDVKISDDKSHAKIIAEPLEKGYGLTLGNSLRRILLSSIRGAAVTSIQIDGVLHEFTSIKGVREDVTDIVLNVKSLALKSSSETTKKLILDAKGPGEIKASDIAPVADIEILNPDLVICNLDENTHFHMEMNVGTGKGYVPAVMNKPEEPPLGLIAIDSLYSPVKNVSYSISTAREGKALDYDKLIMEVETNGSISAEDAVAYSARIFQDQLNMFVNFDEPVEVPVKEVSSEPEFNKNLLRKVDELELSVRSMNCLKNDNIIYIGDLVQKSEGEMLRTPNFGRKSLNEIKEVLTGMSLYLGMEIPNWPPENIAEMSKKLEEQI
;
A
#
# COMPACT_ATOMS: atom_id res chain seq x y z
N MET A 1 -0.06 28.75 24.51
CA MET A 1 -0.15 27.33 24.95
C MET A 1 -1.51 26.86 24.50
N GLU A 2 -1.59 26.25 23.33
CA GLU A 2 -2.80 25.58 22.89
C GLU A 2 -3.05 24.42 23.84
N SER A 3 -4.17 24.43 24.50
CA SER A 3 -4.66 23.27 25.27
C SER A 3 -4.74 22.12 24.30
N LEU A 4 -3.84 21.18 24.38
CA LEU A 4 -3.87 19.91 23.65
C LEU A 4 -5.23 19.26 23.91
N ASN A 5 -6.15 19.43 22.97
CA ASN A 5 -7.46 18.84 23.06
C ASN A 5 -7.27 17.32 23.17
N VAL A 6 -7.61 16.75 24.33
CA VAL A 6 -7.45 15.30 24.62
C VAL A 6 -8.13 14.48 23.53
N ASN A 7 -9.24 14.97 22.97
CA ASN A 7 -9.99 14.32 21.91
C ASN A 7 -9.21 14.21 20.58
N ALA A 8 -8.28 15.15 20.31
CA ALA A 8 -7.50 15.16 19.07
C ALA A 8 -6.47 14.00 18.96
N LYS A 9 -6.34 13.18 19.99
CA LYS A 9 -5.41 12.02 20.01
C LYS A 9 -6.12 10.68 20.12
N ASN A 10 -7.46 10.65 20.15
CA ASN A 10 -8.22 9.42 20.37
C ASN A 10 -7.84 8.30 19.38
N TRP A 11 -7.70 8.61 18.08
CA TRP A 11 -7.36 7.61 17.07
C TRP A 11 -5.90 7.14 17.12
N LYS A 12 -5.00 7.91 17.77
CA LYS A 12 -3.58 7.56 17.93
C LYS A 12 -3.36 6.52 19.03
N ALA A 13 -4.26 6.49 20.02
CA ALA A 13 -4.18 5.56 21.12
C ALA A 13 -4.76 4.17 20.79
N LEU A 14 -5.52 4.07 19.68
CA LEU A 14 -6.10 2.80 19.25
C LEU A 14 -5.02 1.85 18.73
N ILE A 15 -5.11 0.59 19.16
CA ILE A 15 -4.22 -0.45 18.66
C ILE A 15 -4.55 -0.74 17.20
N LYS A 16 -3.49 -0.83 16.41
CA LYS A 16 -3.54 -1.17 14.98
C LYS A 16 -2.61 -2.33 14.72
N PRO A 17 -2.98 -3.28 13.85
CA PRO A 17 -2.04 -4.29 13.40
C PRO A 17 -0.86 -3.63 12.69
N ALA A 18 0.36 -4.04 13.03
CA ALA A 18 1.57 -3.52 12.39
C ALA A 18 1.67 -4.01 10.94
N GLN A 19 1.17 -5.23 10.68
CA GLN A 19 1.18 -5.88 9.37
C GLN A 19 -0.02 -6.80 9.25
N LEU A 20 -0.55 -6.95 8.04
CA LEU A 20 -1.57 -7.95 7.72
C LEU A 20 -0.88 -9.28 7.35
N ASP A 21 -1.40 -10.41 7.85
CA ASP A 21 -1.01 -11.73 7.38
C ASP A 21 -1.91 -12.09 6.19
N VAL A 22 -1.31 -12.18 5.00
CA VAL A 22 -2.03 -12.43 3.74
C VAL A 22 -1.54 -13.73 3.15
N LYS A 23 -2.46 -14.69 2.99
CA LYS A 23 -2.22 -15.96 2.30
C LYS A 23 -2.99 -15.95 0.99
N ILE A 24 -2.26 -15.99 -0.11
CA ILE A 24 -2.79 -15.89 -1.48
C ILE A 24 -2.63 -17.25 -2.16
N SER A 25 -3.61 -17.64 -2.96
CA SER A 25 -3.53 -18.82 -3.85
C SER A 25 -2.58 -18.55 -5.04
N ASP A 26 -2.10 -19.61 -5.68
CA ASP A 26 -1.15 -19.52 -6.81
C ASP A 26 -1.72 -18.72 -7.99
N ASP A 27 -3.02 -18.83 -8.23
CA ASP A 27 -3.77 -18.11 -9.27
C ASP A 27 -4.22 -16.70 -8.86
N LYS A 28 -3.91 -16.27 -7.61
CA LYS A 28 -4.28 -14.98 -7.01
C LYS A 28 -5.78 -14.69 -6.95
N SER A 29 -6.61 -15.65 -7.28
CA SER A 29 -8.07 -15.50 -7.26
C SER A 29 -8.65 -15.62 -5.85
N HIS A 30 -7.96 -16.27 -4.93
CA HIS A 30 -8.38 -16.46 -3.55
C HIS A 30 -7.32 -15.91 -2.59
N ALA A 31 -7.77 -15.13 -1.59
CA ALA A 31 -6.92 -14.66 -0.50
C ALA A 31 -7.59 -14.84 0.85
N LYS A 32 -6.79 -15.24 1.84
CA LYS A 32 -7.13 -15.22 3.25
C LYS A 32 -6.32 -14.15 3.94
N ILE A 33 -7.00 -13.15 4.48
CA ILE A 33 -6.40 -11.97 5.12
C ILE A 33 -6.74 -11.99 6.59
N ILE A 34 -5.71 -11.86 7.43
CA ILE A 34 -5.83 -11.84 8.88
C ILE A 34 -5.33 -10.49 9.38
N ALA A 35 -6.19 -9.80 10.12
CA ALA A 35 -5.87 -8.55 10.79
C ALA A 35 -5.98 -8.73 12.30
N GLU A 36 -4.87 -8.66 13.00
CA GLU A 36 -4.76 -8.77 14.46
C GLU A 36 -3.53 -8.01 14.98
N PRO A 37 -3.58 -7.39 16.17
CA PRO A 37 -4.76 -7.18 17.02
C PRO A 37 -5.60 -5.97 16.56
N LEU A 38 -6.90 -6.00 16.76
CA LEU A 38 -7.82 -4.89 16.57
C LEU A 38 -8.52 -4.59 17.91
N GLU A 39 -8.89 -3.34 18.13
CA GLU A 39 -9.73 -2.98 19.26
C GLU A 39 -11.07 -3.75 19.20
N LYS A 40 -11.62 -4.07 20.38
CA LYS A 40 -12.88 -4.81 20.53
C LYS A 40 -14.03 -4.14 19.76
N GLY A 41 -14.71 -4.93 18.90
CA GLY A 41 -15.79 -4.48 18.04
C GLY A 41 -15.34 -3.99 16.67
N TYR A 42 -14.07 -3.61 16.47
CA TYR A 42 -13.57 -3.18 15.15
C TYR A 42 -13.50 -4.31 14.14
N GLY A 43 -13.29 -5.56 14.59
CA GLY A 43 -13.34 -6.73 13.71
C GLY A 43 -14.67 -6.81 12.97
N LEU A 44 -15.80 -6.63 13.67
CA LEU A 44 -17.13 -6.65 13.07
C LEU A 44 -17.37 -5.45 12.14
N THR A 45 -17.01 -4.26 12.59
CA THR A 45 -17.20 -3.02 11.82
C THR A 45 -16.43 -3.06 10.51
N LEU A 46 -15.16 -3.39 10.55
CA LEU A 46 -14.29 -3.46 9.36
C LEU A 46 -14.70 -4.63 8.45
N GLY A 47 -14.91 -5.82 9.02
CA GLY A 47 -15.28 -7.01 8.24
C GLY A 47 -16.56 -6.81 7.45
N ASN A 48 -17.61 -6.30 8.10
CA ASN A 48 -18.89 -6.03 7.43
C ASN A 48 -18.78 -4.91 6.38
N SER A 49 -18.09 -3.81 6.70
CA SER A 49 -17.93 -2.69 5.78
C SER A 49 -17.14 -3.08 4.54
N LEU A 50 -16.00 -3.73 4.71
CA LEU A 50 -15.17 -4.20 3.60
C LEU A 50 -15.90 -5.22 2.74
N ARG A 51 -16.61 -6.21 3.35
CA ARG A 51 -17.41 -7.18 2.62
C ARG A 51 -18.45 -6.50 1.72
N ARG A 52 -19.17 -5.51 2.23
CA ARG A 52 -20.18 -4.79 1.44
C ARG A 52 -19.58 -4.03 0.27
N ILE A 53 -18.45 -3.36 0.48
CA ILE A 53 -17.76 -2.59 -0.56
C ILE A 53 -17.16 -3.54 -1.62
N LEU A 54 -16.54 -4.64 -1.20
CA LEU A 54 -16.00 -5.67 -2.10
C LEU A 54 -17.06 -6.19 -3.06
N LEU A 55 -18.25 -6.51 -2.57
CA LEU A 55 -19.32 -7.09 -3.38
C LEU A 55 -20.06 -6.05 -4.27
N SER A 56 -20.04 -4.76 -3.91
CA SER A 56 -20.87 -3.76 -4.58
C SER A 56 -20.11 -2.68 -5.35
N SER A 57 -18.85 -2.39 -4.98
CA SER A 57 -18.22 -1.15 -5.43
C SER A 57 -16.98 -1.35 -6.32
N ILE A 58 -16.45 -2.57 -6.38
CA ILE A 58 -15.32 -2.89 -7.25
C ILE A 58 -15.81 -2.93 -8.70
N ARG A 59 -15.08 -2.25 -9.59
CA ARG A 59 -15.37 -2.24 -11.01
C ARG A 59 -14.92 -3.53 -11.70
N GLY A 60 -15.68 -3.96 -12.69
CA GLY A 60 -15.33 -5.05 -13.57
C GLY A 60 -15.94 -4.88 -14.96
N ALA A 61 -15.80 -5.90 -15.79
CA ALA A 61 -16.34 -5.97 -17.15
C ALA A 61 -17.36 -7.09 -17.26
N ALA A 62 -18.42 -6.87 -18.03
CA ALA A 62 -19.43 -7.86 -18.29
C ALA A 62 -20.09 -7.62 -19.67
N VAL A 63 -20.69 -8.69 -20.21
CA VAL A 63 -21.51 -8.56 -21.42
C VAL A 63 -22.81 -7.84 -21.05
N THR A 64 -23.18 -6.85 -21.84
CA THR A 64 -24.40 -6.02 -21.66
C THR A 64 -25.53 -6.42 -22.58
N SER A 65 -25.20 -6.88 -23.80
CA SER A 65 -26.15 -7.32 -24.81
C SER A 65 -25.50 -8.29 -25.79
N ILE A 66 -26.31 -9.13 -26.38
CA ILE A 66 -25.90 -10.02 -27.48
C ILE A 66 -26.82 -9.81 -28.66
N GLN A 67 -26.32 -10.18 -29.84
CA GLN A 67 -27.09 -10.27 -31.07
C GLN A 67 -26.63 -11.53 -31.80
N ILE A 68 -27.59 -12.42 -32.11
CA ILE A 68 -27.35 -13.70 -32.79
C ILE A 68 -28.07 -13.67 -34.11
N ASP A 69 -27.40 -14.12 -35.19
CA ASP A 69 -28.01 -14.14 -36.52
C ASP A 69 -29.25 -15.04 -36.54
N GLY A 70 -30.35 -14.49 -37.05
CA GLY A 70 -31.61 -15.19 -37.17
C GLY A 70 -32.45 -15.29 -35.88
N VAL A 71 -32.01 -14.67 -34.79
CA VAL A 71 -32.70 -14.64 -33.50
C VAL A 71 -33.28 -13.27 -33.24
N LEU A 72 -34.55 -13.21 -32.83
CA LEU A 72 -35.25 -11.97 -32.55
C LEU A 72 -35.51 -11.70 -31.06
N HIS A 73 -35.54 -12.77 -30.25
CA HIS A 73 -35.77 -12.70 -28.81
C HIS A 73 -35.18 -13.91 -28.08
N GLU A 74 -35.03 -13.82 -26.80
CA GLU A 74 -34.37 -14.80 -25.92
C GLU A 74 -35.09 -16.16 -25.81
N PHE A 75 -36.37 -16.20 -26.11
CA PHE A 75 -37.20 -17.43 -26.02
C PHE A 75 -37.26 -18.22 -27.33
N THR A 76 -36.19 -18.19 -28.11
CA THR A 76 -36.08 -18.84 -29.41
C THR A 76 -35.09 -19.98 -29.35
N SER A 77 -35.35 -21.06 -30.07
CA SER A 77 -34.34 -22.10 -30.35
C SER A 77 -33.71 -21.88 -31.72
N ILE A 78 -32.43 -22.21 -31.85
CA ILE A 78 -31.64 -22.04 -33.06
C ILE A 78 -31.50 -23.42 -33.72
N LYS A 79 -31.85 -23.53 -35.01
CA LYS A 79 -31.72 -24.79 -35.73
C LYS A 79 -30.27 -25.25 -35.83
N GLY A 80 -29.97 -26.45 -35.35
CA GLY A 80 -28.61 -27.01 -35.33
C GLY A 80 -27.78 -26.56 -34.14
N VAL A 81 -28.35 -25.86 -33.18
CA VAL A 81 -27.75 -25.59 -31.88
C VAL A 81 -28.53 -26.36 -30.83
N ARG A 82 -27.81 -27.02 -29.93
CA ARG A 82 -28.40 -27.90 -28.93
C ARG A 82 -29.07 -27.10 -27.81
N GLU A 83 -28.43 -26.00 -27.39
CA GLU A 83 -28.88 -25.10 -26.32
C GLU A 83 -29.91 -24.08 -26.88
N ASP A 84 -30.87 -23.71 -26.05
CA ASP A 84 -31.75 -22.62 -26.31
C ASP A 84 -31.02 -21.27 -26.11
N VAL A 85 -31.53 -20.19 -26.72
CA VAL A 85 -30.93 -18.85 -26.58
C VAL A 85 -30.83 -18.41 -25.10
N THR A 86 -31.80 -18.83 -24.27
CA THR A 86 -31.76 -18.57 -22.83
C THR A 86 -30.55 -19.21 -22.17
N ASP A 87 -30.23 -20.49 -22.52
CA ASP A 87 -29.07 -21.18 -22.00
C ASP A 87 -27.78 -20.54 -22.48
N ILE A 88 -27.72 -20.12 -23.77
CA ILE A 88 -26.57 -19.35 -24.31
C ILE A 88 -26.38 -18.06 -23.53
N VAL A 89 -27.46 -17.32 -23.22
CA VAL A 89 -27.38 -16.08 -22.41
C VAL A 89 -26.81 -16.40 -21.02
N LEU A 90 -27.24 -17.48 -20.36
CA LEU A 90 -26.72 -17.86 -19.05
C LEU A 90 -25.23 -18.24 -19.11
N ASN A 91 -24.80 -18.93 -20.17
CA ASN A 91 -23.40 -19.26 -20.38
C ASN A 91 -22.56 -17.99 -20.63
N VAL A 92 -23.06 -17.07 -21.46
CA VAL A 92 -22.41 -15.75 -21.73
C VAL A 92 -22.29 -14.91 -20.46
N LYS A 93 -23.30 -14.92 -19.57
CA LYS A 93 -23.23 -14.24 -18.25
C LYS A 93 -22.12 -14.80 -17.36
N SER A 94 -21.71 -16.03 -17.57
CA SER A 94 -20.64 -16.69 -16.80
C SER A 94 -19.25 -16.39 -17.34
N LEU A 95 -19.11 -15.62 -18.44
CA LEU A 95 -17.82 -15.20 -18.96
C LEU A 95 -17.09 -14.30 -17.95
N ALA A 96 -15.86 -14.66 -17.63
CA ALA A 96 -14.97 -13.87 -16.81
C ALA A 96 -14.12 -12.97 -17.72
N LEU A 97 -14.41 -11.68 -17.73
CA LEU A 97 -13.79 -10.72 -18.62
C LEU A 97 -12.95 -9.72 -17.81
N LYS A 98 -11.78 -9.35 -18.35
CA LYS A 98 -10.96 -8.26 -17.87
C LYS A 98 -10.84 -7.22 -18.98
N SER A 99 -11.19 -5.99 -18.69
CA SER A 99 -11.08 -4.88 -19.62
C SER A 99 -10.10 -3.83 -19.12
N SER A 100 -9.22 -3.36 -20.01
CA SER A 100 -8.29 -2.25 -19.75
C SER A 100 -8.86 -0.90 -20.21
N SER A 101 -10.01 -0.90 -20.90
CA SER A 101 -10.67 0.30 -21.44
C SER A 101 -12.04 0.53 -20.76
N GLU A 102 -12.41 1.79 -20.59
CA GLU A 102 -13.74 2.16 -20.10
C GLU A 102 -14.80 2.21 -21.22
N THR A 103 -14.37 2.15 -22.48
CA THR A 103 -15.29 2.20 -23.64
C THR A 103 -15.93 0.84 -23.89
N THR A 104 -17.19 0.85 -24.31
CA THR A 104 -17.88 -0.38 -24.74
C THR A 104 -17.15 -0.99 -25.95
N LYS A 105 -16.88 -2.27 -25.90
CA LYS A 105 -16.22 -3.04 -26.95
C LYS A 105 -17.16 -4.12 -27.47
N LYS A 106 -16.98 -4.49 -28.72
CA LYS A 106 -17.73 -5.57 -29.37
C LYS A 106 -16.84 -6.80 -29.49
N LEU A 107 -17.31 -7.94 -28.99
CA LEU A 107 -16.74 -9.26 -29.20
C LEU A 107 -17.54 -9.98 -30.28
N ILE A 108 -16.87 -10.76 -31.10
CA ILE A 108 -17.50 -11.52 -32.19
C ILE A 108 -17.13 -13.00 -31.96
N LEU A 109 -18.15 -13.85 -32.03
CA LEU A 109 -18.03 -15.29 -32.05
C LEU A 109 -18.57 -15.80 -33.39
N ASP A 110 -17.70 -16.37 -34.20
CA ASP A 110 -18.03 -16.94 -35.50
C ASP A 110 -17.52 -18.38 -35.55
N ALA A 111 -18.42 -19.33 -35.63
CA ALA A 111 -18.07 -20.75 -35.53
C ALA A 111 -18.88 -21.60 -36.49
N LYS A 112 -18.27 -22.73 -36.95
CA LYS A 112 -18.90 -23.70 -37.81
C LYS A 112 -18.84 -25.09 -37.13
N GLY A 113 -20.00 -25.73 -37.02
CA GLY A 113 -20.11 -27.07 -36.48
C GLY A 113 -19.53 -28.15 -37.39
N PRO A 114 -19.43 -29.39 -36.88
CA PRO A 114 -19.96 -29.81 -35.56
C PRO A 114 -18.93 -29.62 -34.45
N GLY A 115 -19.40 -29.36 -33.22
CA GLY A 115 -18.54 -29.32 -32.03
C GLY A 115 -19.02 -28.42 -30.90
N GLU A 116 -18.27 -28.46 -29.81
CA GLU A 116 -18.45 -27.58 -28.67
C GLU A 116 -17.80 -26.20 -28.98
N ILE A 117 -18.56 -25.16 -28.83
CA ILE A 117 -18.07 -23.78 -28.96
C ILE A 117 -17.74 -23.24 -27.59
N LYS A 118 -16.49 -22.83 -27.44
CA LYS A 118 -15.94 -22.36 -26.16
C LYS A 118 -15.68 -20.86 -26.20
N ALA A 119 -15.46 -20.29 -25.02
CA ALA A 119 -15.06 -18.90 -24.89
C ALA A 119 -13.71 -18.58 -25.60
N SER A 120 -12.84 -19.59 -25.79
CA SER A 120 -11.61 -19.48 -26.59
C SER A 120 -11.84 -19.19 -28.07
N ASP A 121 -13.02 -19.52 -28.61
CA ASP A 121 -13.36 -19.33 -30.02
C ASP A 121 -13.85 -17.91 -30.31
N ILE A 122 -14.02 -17.09 -29.29
CA ILE A 122 -14.31 -15.65 -29.43
C ILE A 122 -13.09 -14.96 -30.04
N ALA A 123 -13.33 -14.16 -31.09
CA ALA A 123 -12.26 -13.41 -31.72
C ALA A 123 -11.57 -12.46 -30.73
N PRO A 124 -10.24 -12.48 -30.64
CA PRO A 124 -9.50 -11.63 -29.69
C PRO A 124 -9.68 -10.16 -30.05
N VAL A 125 -9.99 -9.35 -29.06
CA VAL A 125 -10.14 -7.89 -29.19
C VAL A 125 -9.15 -7.20 -28.29
N ALA A 126 -8.53 -6.12 -28.78
CA ALA A 126 -7.65 -5.31 -27.96
C ALA A 126 -8.38 -4.82 -26.70
N ASP A 127 -7.67 -4.78 -25.58
CA ASP A 127 -8.16 -4.33 -24.27
C ASP A 127 -9.13 -5.28 -23.55
N ILE A 128 -9.49 -6.44 -24.12
CA ILE A 128 -10.33 -7.44 -23.45
C ILE A 128 -9.62 -8.77 -23.39
N GLU A 129 -9.52 -9.32 -22.19
CA GLU A 129 -8.97 -10.64 -21.89
C GLU A 129 -10.07 -11.55 -21.33
N ILE A 130 -10.17 -12.77 -21.88
CA ILE A 130 -11.11 -13.79 -21.40
C ILE A 130 -10.35 -14.71 -20.46
N LEU A 131 -10.78 -14.81 -19.20
CA LEU A 131 -10.07 -15.51 -18.15
C LEU A 131 -10.51 -16.97 -17.99
N ASN A 132 -11.65 -17.34 -18.56
CA ASN A 132 -12.20 -18.71 -18.54
C ASN A 132 -12.41 -19.25 -19.97
N PRO A 133 -11.33 -19.48 -20.73
CA PRO A 133 -11.40 -19.87 -22.15
C PRO A 133 -12.09 -21.23 -22.37
N ASP A 134 -12.09 -22.11 -21.38
CA ASP A 134 -12.71 -23.44 -21.45
C ASP A 134 -14.22 -23.43 -21.24
N LEU A 135 -14.84 -22.29 -20.94
CA LEU A 135 -16.28 -22.19 -20.76
C LEU A 135 -16.99 -22.53 -22.07
N VAL A 136 -17.87 -23.54 -22.03
CA VAL A 136 -18.70 -23.91 -23.19
C VAL A 136 -19.85 -22.94 -23.30
N ILE A 137 -20.01 -22.32 -24.48
CA ILE A 137 -21.09 -21.39 -24.78
C ILE A 137 -22.28 -22.12 -25.37
N CYS A 138 -22.04 -22.96 -26.38
CA CYS A 138 -23.06 -23.80 -27.02
C CYS A 138 -22.43 -24.97 -27.77
N ASN A 139 -23.28 -25.95 -28.22
CA ASN A 139 -22.90 -27.08 -29.01
C ASN A 139 -23.58 -26.98 -30.38
N LEU A 140 -22.80 -27.14 -31.47
CA LEU A 140 -23.30 -27.11 -32.83
C LEU A 140 -23.37 -28.47 -33.47
N ASP A 141 -24.44 -28.69 -34.22
CA ASP A 141 -24.62 -29.84 -35.09
C ASP A 141 -23.84 -29.69 -36.42
N GLU A 142 -23.80 -30.75 -37.22
CA GLU A 142 -23.16 -30.75 -38.53
C GLU A 142 -23.75 -29.69 -39.45
N ASN A 143 -22.86 -28.98 -40.21
CA ASN A 143 -23.19 -27.93 -41.16
C ASN A 143 -23.94 -26.71 -40.59
N THR A 144 -23.87 -26.50 -39.30
CA THR A 144 -24.43 -25.30 -38.64
C THR A 144 -23.39 -24.22 -38.59
N HIS A 145 -23.77 -22.99 -39.00
CA HIS A 145 -22.98 -21.76 -38.82
C HIS A 145 -23.61 -20.93 -37.73
N PHE A 146 -22.80 -20.53 -36.76
CA PHE A 146 -23.24 -19.75 -35.62
C PHE A 146 -22.44 -18.44 -35.57
N HIS A 147 -23.15 -17.31 -35.66
CA HIS A 147 -22.55 -15.99 -35.54
C HIS A 147 -23.24 -15.22 -34.45
N MET A 148 -22.46 -14.69 -33.48
CA MET A 148 -22.93 -13.91 -32.35
C MET A 148 -22.01 -12.71 -32.12
N GLU A 149 -22.63 -11.55 -31.98
CA GLU A 149 -21.97 -10.33 -31.52
C GLU A 149 -22.35 -10.06 -30.07
N MET A 150 -21.37 -9.68 -29.25
CA MET A 150 -21.55 -9.36 -27.83
C MET A 150 -21.00 -7.99 -27.52
N ASN A 151 -21.76 -7.14 -26.87
CA ASN A 151 -21.28 -5.86 -26.37
C ASN A 151 -20.80 -6.02 -24.94
N VAL A 152 -19.56 -5.60 -24.66
CA VAL A 152 -18.94 -5.65 -23.33
C VAL A 152 -18.80 -4.23 -22.81
N GLY A 153 -19.32 -4.00 -21.61
CA GLY A 153 -19.18 -2.75 -20.89
C GLY A 153 -18.43 -2.92 -19.58
N THR A 154 -18.06 -1.81 -18.97
CA THR A 154 -17.46 -1.74 -17.64
C THR A 154 -18.41 -1.05 -16.67
N GLY A 155 -18.50 -1.56 -15.45
CA GLY A 155 -19.45 -1.02 -14.46
C GLY A 155 -19.16 -1.50 -13.04
N LYS A 156 -20.15 -1.36 -12.17
CA LYS A 156 -20.10 -1.78 -10.77
C LYS A 156 -21.32 -2.61 -10.41
N GLY A 157 -21.12 -3.62 -9.56
CA GLY A 157 -22.21 -4.41 -9.01
C GLY A 157 -23.05 -5.11 -10.06
N TYR A 158 -24.36 -5.08 -9.93
CA TYR A 158 -25.33 -5.72 -10.81
C TYR A 158 -26.20 -4.69 -11.51
N VAL A 159 -26.32 -4.81 -12.83
CA VAL A 159 -27.16 -3.96 -13.66
C VAL A 159 -28.18 -4.84 -14.40
N PRO A 160 -29.51 -4.65 -14.18
CA PRO A 160 -30.54 -5.39 -14.86
C PRO A 160 -30.55 -5.13 -16.39
N ALA A 161 -30.99 -6.12 -17.17
CA ALA A 161 -31.08 -6.04 -18.63
C ALA A 161 -31.89 -4.82 -19.14
N VAL A 162 -32.93 -4.43 -18.39
CA VAL A 162 -33.75 -3.26 -18.72
C VAL A 162 -32.91 -1.97 -18.78
N MET A 163 -31.91 -1.85 -17.91
CA MET A 163 -31.01 -0.68 -17.88
C MET A 163 -29.94 -0.73 -18.97
N ASN A 164 -29.63 -1.91 -19.48
CA ASN A 164 -28.68 -2.11 -20.57
C ASN A 164 -29.32 -1.95 -21.96
N LYS A 165 -30.66 -1.87 -22.00
CA LYS A 165 -31.40 -1.74 -23.26
C LYS A 165 -31.33 -0.27 -23.74
N PRO A 166 -30.81 0.01 -24.94
CA PRO A 166 -30.82 1.35 -25.52
C PRO A 166 -32.26 1.81 -25.80
N GLU A 167 -32.48 3.13 -25.94
CA GLU A 167 -33.78 3.70 -26.22
C GLU A 167 -34.33 3.20 -27.58
N GLU A 168 -33.49 3.06 -28.58
CA GLU A 168 -33.80 2.49 -29.89
C GLU A 168 -32.97 1.24 -30.14
N PRO A 169 -33.43 0.06 -29.66
CA PRO A 169 -32.62 -1.18 -29.82
C PRO A 169 -32.68 -1.64 -31.29
N PRO A 170 -31.53 -2.06 -31.84
CA PRO A 170 -31.53 -2.77 -33.12
C PRO A 170 -32.37 -4.04 -33.07
N LEU A 171 -32.94 -4.41 -34.22
CA LEU A 171 -33.73 -5.65 -34.31
C LEU A 171 -32.85 -6.86 -33.93
N GLY A 172 -33.38 -7.73 -33.06
CA GLY A 172 -32.66 -8.91 -32.60
C GLY A 172 -31.62 -8.64 -31.50
N LEU A 173 -31.51 -7.42 -30.96
CA LEU A 173 -30.67 -7.15 -29.81
C LEU A 173 -31.32 -7.70 -28.54
N ILE A 174 -30.63 -8.59 -27.86
CA ILE A 174 -31.03 -9.17 -26.58
C ILE A 174 -30.15 -8.50 -25.49
N ALA A 175 -30.78 -7.67 -24.66
CA ALA A 175 -30.12 -7.09 -23.49
C ALA A 175 -29.99 -8.15 -22.40
N ILE A 176 -28.84 -8.15 -21.72
CA ILE A 176 -28.49 -9.13 -20.69
C ILE A 176 -28.26 -8.42 -19.36
N ASP A 177 -28.63 -9.06 -18.26
CA ASP A 177 -28.22 -8.62 -16.93
C ASP A 177 -26.70 -8.71 -16.80
N SER A 178 -26.07 -7.65 -16.42
CA SER A 178 -24.62 -7.58 -16.29
C SER A 178 -24.19 -7.65 -14.84
N LEU A 179 -23.40 -8.68 -14.50
CA LEU A 179 -22.74 -8.80 -13.21
C LEU A 179 -21.29 -8.31 -13.37
N TYR A 180 -21.06 -7.04 -13.04
CA TYR A 180 -19.75 -6.42 -13.18
C TYR A 180 -18.79 -6.75 -12.04
N SER A 181 -19.32 -7.15 -10.86
CA SER A 181 -18.47 -7.41 -9.70
C SER A 181 -17.46 -8.53 -9.99
N PRO A 182 -16.16 -8.24 -9.91
CA PRO A 182 -15.14 -9.28 -10.06
C PRO A 182 -15.04 -10.18 -8.84
N VAL A 183 -15.61 -9.76 -7.72
CA VAL A 183 -15.60 -10.51 -6.47
C VAL A 183 -16.80 -11.46 -6.43
N LYS A 184 -16.50 -12.75 -6.36
CA LYS A 184 -17.53 -13.82 -6.33
C LYS A 184 -18.05 -14.06 -4.93
N ASN A 185 -17.13 -14.17 -3.96
CA ASN A 185 -17.49 -14.50 -2.59
C ASN A 185 -16.62 -13.76 -1.59
N VAL A 186 -17.22 -13.34 -0.49
CA VAL A 186 -16.51 -12.75 0.66
C VAL A 186 -17.11 -13.31 1.93
N SER A 187 -16.30 -14.01 2.71
CA SER A 187 -16.65 -14.44 4.05
C SER A 187 -15.71 -13.80 5.06
N TYR A 188 -16.20 -13.54 6.27
CA TYR A 188 -15.35 -13.11 7.37
C TYR A 188 -15.78 -13.76 8.67
N SER A 189 -14.83 -13.96 9.56
CA SER A 189 -15.04 -14.44 10.91
C SER A 189 -14.21 -13.62 11.89
N ILE A 190 -14.69 -13.55 13.13
CA ILE A 190 -14.04 -12.81 14.20
C ILE A 190 -13.73 -13.79 15.31
N SER A 191 -12.51 -13.71 15.80
CA SER A 191 -12.07 -14.45 16.99
C SER A 191 -11.34 -13.49 17.94
N THR A 192 -11.05 -13.95 19.15
CA THR A 192 -10.29 -13.17 20.12
C THR A 192 -8.80 -13.21 19.79
N ALA A 193 -8.15 -12.07 19.87
CA ALA A 193 -6.70 -11.94 19.80
C ALA A 193 -6.11 -11.64 21.18
N ARG A 194 -4.84 -11.98 21.36
CA ARG A 194 -4.09 -11.72 22.58
C ARG A 194 -2.93 -10.79 22.28
N GLU A 195 -2.81 -9.72 23.07
CA GLU A 195 -1.63 -8.90 23.07
C GLU A 195 -1.07 -8.77 24.49
N GLY A 196 0.13 -9.28 24.70
CA GLY A 196 0.75 -9.35 26.02
C GLY A 196 -0.09 -10.17 27.02
N LYS A 197 -0.60 -9.51 28.06
CA LYS A 197 -1.47 -10.12 29.09
C LYS A 197 -2.97 -9.87 28.84
N ALA A 198 -3.33 -9.02 27.88
CA ALA A 198 -4.72 -8.69 27.57
C ALA A 198 -5.28 -9.63 26.51
N LEU A 199 -6.54 -10.08 26.68
CA LEU A 199 -7.26 -11.01 25.82
C LEU A 199 -8.46 -10.34 25.11
N ASP A 200 -8.61 -9.02 25.24
CA ASP A 200 -9.82 -8.29 24.83
C ASP A 200 -9.72 -7.67 23.44
N TYR A 201 -8.89 -8.21 22.56
CA TYR A 201 -8.74 -7.72 21.20
C TYR A 201 -9.44 -8.62 20.19
N ASP A 202 -9.87 -8.04 19.07
CA ASP A 202 -10.45 -8.77 17.97
C ASP A 202 -9.35 -9.22 16.98
N LYS A 203 -9.58 -10.40 16.40
CA LYS A 203 -8.88 -10.92 15.23
C LYS A 203 -9.89 -11.07 14.11
N LEU A 204 -9.73 -10.32 13.05
CA LEU A 204 -10.52 -10.42 11.83
C LEU A 204 -9.85 -11.38 10.86
N ILE A 205 -10.58 -12.38 10.42
CA ILE A 205 -10.18 -13.31 9.35
C ILE A 205 -11.15 -13.10 8.20
N MET A 206 -10.65 -12.71 7.03
CA MET A 206 -11.44 -12.47 5.84
C MET A 206 -10.96 -13.37 4.71
N GLU A 207 -11.87 -14.04 4.04
CA GLU A 207 -11.60 -14.86 2.85
C GLU A 207 -12.33 -14.24 1.66
N VAL A 208 -11.59 -13.97 0.60
CA VAL A 208 -12.06 -13.28 -0.60
C VAL A 208 -11.76 -14.15 -1.81
N GLU A 209 -12.78 -14.36 -2.65
CA GLU A 209 -12.68 -15.07 -3.91
C GLU A 209 -13.09 -14.14 -5.06
N THR A 210 -12.27 -14.10 -6.12
CA THR A 210 -12.49 -13.30 -7.33
C THR A 210 -12.65 -14.18 -8.56
N ASN A 211 -13.03 -13.57 -9.67
CA ASN A 211 -13.07 -14.24 -10.98
C ASN A 211 -11.72 -14.24 -11.71
N GLY A 212 -10.64 -13.73 -11.09
CA GLY A 212 -9.31 -13.62 -11.67
C GLY A 212 -9.02 -12.31 -12.41
N SER A 213 -10.02 -11.44 -12.68
CA SER A 213 -9.81 -10.15 -13.35
C SER A 213 -9.05 -9.15 -12.47
N ILE A 214 -9.13 -9.34 -11.18
CA ILE A 214 -8.39 -8.62 -10.14
C ILE A 214 -7.87 -9.63 -9.12
N SER A 215 -6.69 -9.40 -8.56
CA SER A 215 -6.21 -10.24 -7.46
C SER A 215 -7.07 -10.01 -6.22
N ALA A 216 -7.26 -11.05 -5.40
CA ALA A 216 -8.06 -10.93 -4.18
C ALA A 216 -7.46 -9.93 -3.19
N GLU A 217 -6.13 -9.79 -3.15
CA GLU A 217 -5.41 -8.79 -2.33
C GLU A 217 -5.70 -7.37 -2.81
N ASP A 218 -5.55 -7.10 -4.13
CA ASP A 218 -5.82 -5.78 -4.70
C ASP A 218 -7.29 -5.38 -4.51
N ALA A 219 -8.23 -6.33 -4.64
CA ALA A 219 -9.65 -6.07 -4.40
C ALA A 219 -9.89 -5.53 -2.99
N VAL A 220 -9.23 -6.13 -1.97
CA VAL A 220 -9.32 -5.66 -0.59
C VAL A 220 -8.67 -4.29 -0.42
N ALA A 221 -7.51 -4.06 -1.04
CA ALA A 221 -6.83 -2.77 -1.00
C ALA A 221 -7.69 -1.64 -1.61
N TYR A 222 -8.30 -1.89 -2.78
CA TYR A 222 -9.23 -0.93 -3.39
C TYR A 222 -10.48 -0.70 -2.54
N SER A 223 -11.04 -1.77 -1.93
CA SER A 223 -12.21 -1.63 -1.06
C SER A 223 -11.90 -0.78 0.17
N ALA A 224 -10.73 -0.97 0.78
CA ALA A 224 -10.25 -0.17 1.91
C ALA A 224 -10.05 1.29 1.49
N ARG A 225 -9.47 1.54 0.31
CA ARG A 225 -9.29 2.90 -0.22
C ARG A 225 -10.62 3.59 -0.49
N ILE A 226 -11.59 2.89 -1.10
CA ILE A 226 -12.93 3.43 -1.33
C ILE A 226 -13.58 3.80 0.02
N PHE A 227 -13.47 2.92 1.02
CA PHE A 227 -14.03 3.17 2.34
C PHE A 227 -13.41 4.38 3.01
N GLN A 228 -12.10 4.49 2.98
CA GLN A 228 -11.36 5.64 3.50
C GLN A 228 -11.81 6.94 2.82
N ASP A 229 -11.94 6.94 1.50
CA ASP A 229 -12.34 8.11 0.72
C ASP A 229 -13.76 8.56 1.09
N GLN A 230 -14.70 7.62 1.25
CA GLN A 230 -16.05 7.93 1.68
C GLN A 230 -16.13 8.45 3.12
N LEU A 231 -15.21 8.02 4.00
CA LEU A 231 -15.16 8.52 5.38
C LEU A 231 -14.53 9.91 5.49
N ASN A 232 -13.69 10.31 4.54
CA ASN A 232 -13.03 11.62 4.57
C ASN A 232 -14.01 12.78 4.64
N MET A 233 -15.21 12.65 4.03
CA MET A 233 -16.22 13.71 4.10
C MET A 233 -16.77 13.97 5.52
N PHE A 234 -16.63 13.02 6.43
CA PHE A 234 -17.05 13.16 7.82
C PHE A 234 -15.95 13.75 8.72
N VAL A 235 -14.73 13.87 8.22
CA VAL A 235 -13.63 14.51 8.93
C VAL A 235 -13.71 16.02 8.65
N ASN A 236 -14.09 16.79 9.65
CA ASN A 236 -14.32 18.24 9.55
C ASN A 236 -13.22 19.10 10.18
N PHE A 237 -12.08 18.50 10.47
CA PHE A 237 -10.91 19.16 11.04
C PHE A 237 -9.67 18.83 10.22
N ASP A 238 -8.75 19.79 10.15
CA ASP A 238 -7.44 19.53 9.55
C ASP A 238 -6.63 18.65 10.49
N GLU A 239 -6.14 17.53 9.99
CA GLU A 239 -5.15 16.76 10.73
C GLU A 239 -3.91 17.65 10.91
N PRO A 240 -3.41 17.80 12.16
CA PRO A 240 -2.13 18.48 12.34
C PRO A 240 -1.12 17.69 11.51
N VAL A 241 -0.57 18.35 10.48
CA VAL A 241 0.51 17.78 9.68
C VAL A 241 1.60 17.42 10.67
N GLU A 242 1.75 16.17 10.99
CA GLU A 242 2.95 15.68 11.63
C GLU A 242 4.05 16.02 10.64
N VAL A 243 4.71 17.14 10.86
CA VAL A 243 6.02 17.37 10.27
C VAL A 243 6.76 16.09 10.66
N PRO A 244 7.18 15.23 9.69
CA PRO A 244 7.96 14.10 10.06
C PRO A 244 9.07 14.67 10.93
N VAL A 245 9.02 14.38 12.22
CA VAL A 245 10.17 14.55 13.07
C VAL A 245 11.14 13.63 12.35
N LYS A 246 12.04 14.23 11.53
CA LYS A 246 13.24 13.52 11.10
C LYS A 246 13.64 12.87 12.40
N GLU A 247 13.64 11.53 12.43
CA GLU A 247 14.34 10.83 13.48
C GLU A 247 15.67 11.54 13.51
N VAL A 248 15.80 12.45 14.47
CA VAL A 248 17.08 13.01 14.82
C VAL A 248 17.77 11.74 15.24
N SER A 249 18.57 11.21 14.30
CA SER A 249 19.56 10.21 14.63
C SER A 249 20.11 10.74 15.95
N SER A 250 19.91 9.97 17.00
CA SER A 250 20.34 10.30 18.36
C SER A 250 21.86 10.24 18.48
N GLU A 251 22.55 10.74 17.48
CA GLU A 251 23.91 11.19 17.59
C GLU A 251 23.82 12.52 18.34
N PRO A 252 24.30 12.58 19.59
CA PRO A 252 24.35 13.82 20.32
C PRO A 252 25.05 14.83 19.41
N GLU A 253 24.36 15.94 19.10
CA GLU A 253 24.97 17.05 18.35
C GLU A 253 26.11 17.59 19.20
N PHE A 254 27.27 16.99 19.10
CA PHE A 254 28.49 17.55 19.66
C PHE A 254 28.77 18.87 18.94
N ASN A 255 29.11 19.91 19.71
CA ASN A 255 29.58 21.15 19.14
C ASN A 255 30.70 20.79 18.14
N LYS A 256 30.55 21.16 16.86
CA LYS A 256 31.49 20.82 15.79
C LYS A 256 32.95 21.17 16.17
N ASN A 257 33.12 22.20 16.99
CA ASN A 257 34.43 22.61 17.50
C ASN A 257 35.10 21.55 18.41
N LEU A 258 34.33 20.68 19.08
CA LEU A 258 34.87 19.64 19.95
C LEU A 258 35.55 18.49 19.17
N LEU A 259 35.11 18.25 17.93
CA LEU A 259 35.63 17.19 17.04
C LEU A 259 36.88 17.61 16.27
N ARG A 260 37.24 18.93 16.33
CA ARG A 260 38.47 19.42 15.69
C ARG A 260 39.70 18.99 16.46
N LYS A 261 40.80 18.80 15.72
CA LYS A 261 42.09 18.45 16.31
C LYS A 261 42.74 19.66 17.02
N VAL A 262 43.43 19.38 18.09
CA VAL A 262 44.16 20.40 18.85
C VAL A 262 45.26 21.05 17.99
N ASP A 263 45.77 20.32 16.97
CA ASP A 263 46.80 20.81 16.03
C ASP A 263 46.31 22.00 15.17
N GLU A 264 44.98 22.19 15.05
CA GLU A 264 44.37 23.32 14.32
C GLU A 264 44.23 24.60 15.17
N LEU A 265 44.52 24.48 16.45
CA LEU A 265 44.52 25.67 17.32
C LEU A 265 45.81 26.47 17.14
N GLU A 266 45.69 27.78 17.01
CA GLU A 266 46.84 28.69 16.91
C GLU A 266 47.55 28.81 18.26
N LEU A 267 48.16 27.70 18.73
CA LEU A 267 48.91 27.66 19.98
C LEU A 267 50.40 27.72 19.74
N SER A 268 51.14 28.22 20.73
CA SER A 268 52.61 28.18 20.68
C SER A 268 53.12 26.74 20.61
N VAL A 269 54.29 26.54 19.93
CA VAL A 269 54.92 25.21 19.77
C VAL A 269 55.09 24.49 21.11
N ARG A 270 55.33 25.27 22.16
CA ARG A 270 55.55 24.75 23.53
C ARG A 270 54.23 24.21 24.10
N SER A 271 53.12 24.97 23.97
CA SER A 271 51.79 24.56 24.42
C SER A 271 51.31 23.33 23.67
N MET A 272 51.52 23.29 22.35
CA MET A 272 51.20 22.17 21.49
C MET A 272 51.92 20.90 21.87
N ASN A 273 53.24 20.96 22.09
CA ASN A 273 53.99 19.77 22.47
C ASN A 273 53.60 19.23 23.85
N CYS A 274 53.20 20.10 24.79
CA CYS A 274 52.68 19.62 26.06
C CYS A 274 51.38 18.88 25.94
N LEU A 275 50.44 19.35 25.09
CA LEU A 275 49.18 18.65 24.83
C LEU A 275 49.35 17.30 24.15
N LYS A 276 50.28 17.19 23.17
CA LYS A 276 50.63 15.93 22.51
C LYS A 276 51.24 14.91 23.48
N ASN A 277 52.11 15.38 24.40
CA ASN A 277 52.71 14.49 25.40
C ASN A 277 51.69 13.93 26.39
N ASP A 278 50.54 14.63 26.59
CA ASP A 278 49.45 14.21 27.46
C ASP A 278 48.36 13.45 26.70
N ASN A 279 48.61 13.05 25.43
CA ASN A 279 47.71 12.33 24.51
C ASN A 279 46.36 13.06 24.28
N ILE A 280 46.34 14.38 24.34
CA ILE A 280 45.17 15.19 24.04
C ILE A 280 45.16 15.45 22.54
N ILE A 281 44.24 14.80 21.81
CA ILE A 281 44.18 14.83 20.34
C ILE A 281 43.06 15.76 19.86
N TYR A 282 41.91 15.76 20.50
CA TYR A 282 40.72 16.53 20.12
C TYR A 282 40.46 17.64 21.13
N ILE A 283 39.80 18.71 20.66
CA ILE A 283 39.43 19.85 21.55
C ILE A 283 38.47 19.34 22.65
N GLY A 284 37.64 18.32 22.37
CA GLY A 284 36.79 17.71 23.36
C GLY A 284 37.55 17.07 24.53
N ASP A 285 38.70 16.45 24.26
CA ASP A 285 39.58 15.90 25.31
C ASP A 285 40.17 17.02 26.18
N LEU A 286 40.52 18.15 25.53
CA LEU A 286 41.10 19.29 26.19
C LEU A 286 40.12 20.00 27.15
N VAL A 287 38.87 20.20 26.72
CA VAL A 287 37.86 20.92 27.56
C VAL A 287 37.40 20.09 28.75
N GLN A 288 37.53 18.78 28.73
CA GLN A 288 37.23 17.93 29.90
C GLN A 288 38.30 18.05 31.00
N LYS A 289 39.50 18.43 30.67
CA LYS A 289 40.56 18.61 31.66
C LYS A 289 40.32 19.88 32.49
N SER A 290 40.47 19.73 33.78
CA SER A 290 40.44 20.88 34.69
C SER A 290 41.73 21.68 34.66
N GLU A 291 41.69 22.95 35.01
CA GLU A 291 42.89 23.83 35.13
C GLU A 291 43.98 23.23 36.02
N GLY A 292 43.54 22.56 37.11
CA GLY A 292 44.43 21.92 38.05
C GLY A 292 45.18 20.73 37.49
N GLU A 293 44.52 19.95 36.58
CA GLU A 293 45.13 18.84 35.90
C GLU A 293 46.12 19.30 34.83
N MET A 294 45.77 20.34 34.08
CA MET A 294 46.64 20.93 33.08
C MET A 294 47.96 21.50 33.70
N LEU A 295 47.89 22.09 34.89
CA LEU A 295 49.08 22.58 35.60
C LEU A 295 49.94 21.44 36.20
N ARG A 296 49.46 20.23 36.31
CA ARG A 296 50.25 19.06 36.75
C ARG A 296 51.04 18.42 35.59
N THR A 297 50.71 18.75 34.33
CA THR A 297 51.42 18.25 33.17
C THR A 297 52.85 18.79 33.16
N PRO A 298 53.90 17.95 33.01
CA PRO A 298 55.30 18.38 32.97
C PRO A 298 55.54 19.44 31.88
N ASN A 299 56.29 20.47 32.22
CA ASN A 299 56.65 21.58 31.35
C ASN A 299 55.46 22.51 30.92
N PHE A 300 54.26 22.36 31.51
CA PHE A 300 53.12 23.21 31.27
C PHE A 300 53.05 24.39 32.30
N GLY A 301 53.02 25.60 31.79
CA GLY A 301 53.07 26.80 32.65
C GLY A 301 51.80 27.67 32.58
N ARG A 302 51.67 28.61 33.54
CA ARG A 302 50.56 29.53 33.58
C ARG A 302 50.36 30.35 32.30
N LYS A 303 51.43 30.65 31.54
CA LYS A 303 51.35 31.37 30.26
C LYS A 303 50.64 30.50 29.20
N SER A 304 50.99 29.23 29.10
CA SER A 304 50.36 28.27 28.19
C SER A 304 48.90 28.02 28.56
N LEU A 305 48.55 28.02 29.85
CA LEU A 305 47.16 27.91 30.31
C LEU A 305 46.30 29.07 29.85
N ASN A 306 46.84 30.31 30.00
CA ASN A 306 46.10 31.53 29.59
C ASN A 306 45.90 31.55 28.06
N GLU A 307 46.93 31.19 27.28
CA GLU A 307 46.85 31.05 25.82
C GLU A 307 45.73 30.11 25.40
N ILE A 308 45.64 28.92 26.01
CA ILE A 308 44.58 27.94 25.73
C ILE A 308 43.20 28.49 26.15
N LYS A 309 43.10 29.17 27.30
CA LYS A 309 41.84 29.76 27.73
C LYS A 309 41.33 30.84 26.76
N GLU A 310 42.20 31.67 26.25
CA GLU A 310 41.83 32.71 25.26
C GLU A 310 41.28 32.07 23.98
N VAL A 311 41.95 31.03 23.44
CA VAL A 311 41.53 30.33 22.23
C VAL A 311 40.20 29.59 22.46
N LEU A 312 40.04 28.87 23.57
CA LEU A 312 38.80 28.22 23.91
C LEU A 312 37.62 29.20 24.13
N THR A 313 37.86 30.33 24.76
CA THR A 313 36.86 31.36 24.98
C THR A 313 36.36 31.93 23.65
N GLY A 314 37.26 32.10 22.66
CA GLY A 314 36.89 32.50 21.30
C GLY A 314 35.97 31.50 20.59
N MET A 315 35.98 30.24 21.01
CA MET A 315 35.13 29.18 20.50
C MET A 315 33.90 28.91 21.39
N SER A 316 33.66 29.74 22.40
CA SER A 316 32.60 29.55 23.42
C SER A 316 32.76 28.23 24.22
N LEU A 317 34.04 27.83 24.47
CA LEU A 317 34.40 26.67 25.25
C LEU A 317 35.22 27.06 26.47
N TYR A 318 35.25 26.21 27.50
CA TYR A 318 36.07 26.43 28.71
C TYR A 318 36.57 25.10 29.27
N LEU A 319 37.65 25.17 30.05
CA LEU A 319 38.22 24.00 30.69
C LEU A 319 37.32 23.52 31.85
N GLY A 320 37.22 22.19 32.02
CA GLY A 320 36.39 21.57 33.04
C GLY A 320 34.92 21.40 32.62
N MET A 321 34.60 21.43 31.31
CA MET A 321 33.27 21.09 30.80
C MET A 321 33.00 19.60 30.92
N GLU A 322 31.84 19.21 31.44
CA GLU A 322 31.36 17.84 31.37
C GLU A 322 30.65 17.60 30.04
N ILE A 323 31.21 16.76 29.20
CA ILE A 323 30.61 16.39 27.91
C ILE A 323 30.07 14.96 28.06
N PRO A 324 28.73 14.77 28.08
CA PRO A 324 28.13 13.46 28.19
C PRO A 324 28.49 12.62 26.95
N ASN A 325 28.83 11.35 27.15
CA ASN A 325 29.19 10.39 26.10
C ASN A 325 30.44 10.75 25.24
N TRP A 326 31.42 11.44 25.82
CA TRP A 326 32.72 11.68 25.19
C TRP A 326 33.75 10.63 25.64
N PRO A 327 34.64 10.12 24.75
CA PRO A 327 34.64 10.27 23.28
C PRO A 327 33.58 9.40 22.59
N PRO A 328 32.98 9.85 21.48
CA PRO A 328 32.08 9.03 20.70
C PRO A 328 32.82 7.86 20.02
N GLU A 329 32.17 6.70 19.85
CA GLU A 329 32.78 5.50 19.26
C GLU A 329 33.38 5.74 17.86
N ASN A 330 32.85 6.70 17.10
CA ASN A 330 33.24 7.00 15.72
C ASN A 330 33.94 8.37 15.55
N ILE A 331 34.68 8.85 16.59
CA ILE A 331 35.27 10.20 16.60
C ILE A 331 36.19 10.47 15.38
N ALA A 332 36.94 9.46 14.93
CA ALA A 332 37.86 9.57 13.80
C ALA A 332 37.14 9.77 12.45
N GLU A 333 35.98 9.13 12.26
CA GLU A 333 35.16 9.29 11.06
C GLU A 333 34.42 10.64 11.06
N MET A 334 33.93 11.06 12.23
CA MET A 334 33.25 12.35 12.38
C MET A 334 34.22 13.51 12.15
N SER A 335 35.46 13.43 12.64
CA SER A 335 36.51 14.41 12.40
C SER A 335 36.89 14.49 10.92
N LYS A 336 37.06 13.36 10.22
CA LYS A 336 37.35 13.34 8.77
C LYS A 336 36.22 13.98 7.93
N LYS A 337 34.97 13.67 8.23
CA LYS A 337 33.83 14.30 7.54
C LYS A 337 33.77 15.81 7.74
N LEU A 338 34.27 16.31 8.88
CA LEU A 338 34.34 17.74 9.16
C LEU A 338 35.49 18.41 8.40
N GLU A 339 36.66 17.75 8.25
CA GLU A 339 37.79 18.21 7.45
C GLU A 339 37.45 18.30 5.95
N GLU A 340 36.56 17.42 5.42
CA GLU A 340 36.12 17.43 4.01
C GLU A 340 35.05 18.53 3.71
N GLN A 341 34.48 19.17 4.73
CA GLN A 341 33.44 20.21 4.59
C GLN A 341 33.98 21.64 4.73
N ILE A 342 35.27 21.80 5.04
CA ILE A 342 36.00 23.11 5.14
C ILE A 342 36.86 23.28 3.90
#